data_dbee9d49a867cfe7e0fa8a9cb264aac0
#
_entry.id   dbee9d49a867cfe7e0fa8a9cb264aac0
#
_cell.length_a   1.000
_cell.length_b   1.000
_cell.length_c   1.000
_cell.angle_alpha   90.00
_cell.angle_beta   90.00
_cell.angle_gamma   90.00
#
_symmetry.space_group_name_H-M   'P 1'
#
loop_
_entity.id
_entity.type
_entity.pdbx_description
1 polymer ?
#
loop_
_entity_poly.entity_id
_entity_poly.type
_entity_poly.pdbx_seq_one_letter_code
_entity_poly.pdbx_strand_id
1 'polypeptide(L)'
;MTTVQKSERVSIIPAPRPFRGELTPPGSKSETNRFLMLAALSSGRTRLVAPLRADDTNRFMEALRASGTAVSEGESWVEVESSGQLAGGSNVTLGDGGTPTRFMIALATLARKPITIDGSTRMRERPVAEGIEMLRALGAKIEYVEAEGRLPVRVGGGTLPRGGALEVGRTASSQFVSAVLLLAPRLERGIDLIVRGDSLTSPSYVELTIHALQKWGVLVQVQRDADGKLTRITVPPTELRAQSMQIEVDASSAAYFLAAAAVVPDARVLIRGLPRLSRQPDVACLAALVSMGASECSSAAGIGLEGTSTWRGIDIDASRWPDGALCLAAVASVAKGSTRIRGLETLKLKESDRVNVMAEELARAGCGIESTGHSITIHPDRARAAPVMIDPRGDHRVAMSFAVLGLSRPGISIANPACVSKSYPAFWRDLHHLTGCVS
;
A
#
# COMPACT_ATOMS: atom_id res chain seq x y z
N MET A 1 18.67 -19.55 12.55
CA MET A 1 18.68 -18.50 11.49
C MET A 1 19.02 -19.19 10.18
N THR A 2 18.02 -19.60 9.43
CA THR A 2 18.22 -20.22 8.12
C THR A 2 18.33 -19.07 7.12
N THR A 3 19.52 -18.84 6.65
CA THR A 3 19.87 -17.86 5.60
C THR A 3 19.13 -18.27 4.33
N VAL A 4 18.03 -17.58 3.99
CA VAL A 4 17.51 -17.59 2.63
C VAL A 4 18.52 -16.79 1.82
N GLN A 5 19.59 -17.46 1.40
CA GLN A 5 20.56 -16.97 0.43
C GLN A 5 19.79 -16.55 -0.83
N LYS A 6 20.25 -15.47 -1.46
CA LYS A 6 19.86 -14.93 -2.76
C LYS A 6 19.58 -16.02 -3.80
N SER A 7 18.45 -16.69 -3.66
CA SER A 7 17.94 -17.59 -4.69
C SER A 7 17.44 -16.71 -5.83
N GLU A 8 17.91 -16.94 -7.03
CA GLU A 8 17.46 -16.23 -8.22
C GLU A 8 15.98 -16.49 -8.51
N ARG A 9 15.42 -17.55 -7.93
CA ARG A 9 14.02 -17.95 -8.06
C ARG A 9 13.53 -18.71 -6.84
N VAL A 10 12.20 -18.71 -6.64
CA VAL A 10 11.46 -19.57 -5.72
C VAL A 10 10.45 -20.40 -6.53
N SER A 11 10.36 -21.68 -6.28
CA SER A 11 9.35 -22.56 -6.91
C SER A 11 8.18 -22.78 -5.96
N ILE A 12 6.97 -22.75 -6.51
CA ILE A 12 5.74 -23.02 -5.75
C ILE A 12 5.22 -24.40 -6.15
N ILE A 13 5.02 -25.23 -5.17
CA ILE A 13 4.48 -26.56 -5.35
C ILE A 13 2.98 -26.50 -5.06
N PRO A 14 2.09 -27.04 -5.92
CA PRO A 14 0.67 -27.13 -5.62
C PRO A 14 0.42 -27.82 -4.28
N ALA A 15 -0.53 -27.29 -3.53
CA ALA A 15 -0.87 -27.84 -2.22
C ALA A 15 -1.43 -29.28 -2.38
N PRO A 16 -0.75 -30.30 -1.82
CA PRO A 16 -1.16 -31.70 -2.01
C PRO A 16 -2.41 -32.07 -1.22
N ARG A 17 -2.79 -31.24 -0.25
CA ARG A 17 -3.97 -31.38 0.62
C ARG A 17 -4.40 -30.03 1.17
N PRO A 18 -5.64 -29.90 1.66
CA PRO A 18 -6.07 -28.69 2.36
C PRO A 18 -5.18 -28.37 3.55
N PHE A 19 -4.83 -27.12 3.72
CA PHE A 19 -4.15 -26.63 4.92
C PHE A 19 -5.13 -25.87 5.81
N ARG A 20 -4.84 -25.85 7.10
CA ARG A 20 -5.60 -25.08 8.09
C ARG A 20 -4.63 -24.39 9.04
N GLY A 21 -4.79 -23.08 9.21
CA GLY A 21 -3.88 -22.36 10.08
C GLY A 21 -4.32 -20.94 10.37
N GLU A 22 -3.55 -20.35 11.26
CA GLU A 22 -3.70 -18.95 11.65
C GLU A 22 -2.35 -18.27 11.47
N LEU A 23 -2.38 -17.01 11.08
CA LEU A 23 -1.18 -16.19 11.02
C LEU A 23 -1.50 -14.73 11.32
N THR A 24 -0.46 -14.00 11.70
CA THR A 24 -0.50 -12.55 11.90
C THR A 24 0.47 -11.92 10.91
N PRO A 25 0.00 -11.45 9.74
CA PRO A 25 0.82 -10.67 8.82
C PRO A 25 1.43 -9.44 9.52
N PRO A 26 2.46 -8.81 8.94
CA PRO A 26 3.07 -7.62 9.53
C PRO A 26 2.08 -6.46 9.62
N GLY A 27 2.45 -5.42 10.36
CA GLY A 27 1.67 -4.20 10.49
C GLY A 27 1.45 -3.48 9.16
N SER A 28 0.37 -2.74 9.06
CA SER A 28 -0.04 -2.01 7.85
C SER A 28 1.02 -1.01 7.39
N LYS A 29 1.51 -1.18 6.16
CA LYS A 29 2.41 -0.21 5.51
C LYS A 29 1.79 1.18 5.43
N SER A 30 0.52 1.23 5.07
CA SER A 30 -0.20 2.47 4.89
C SER A 30 -0.43 3.23 6.20
N GLU A 31 -0.72 2.53 7.29
CA GLU A 31 -0.81 3.14 8.63
C GLU A 31 0.58 3.51 9.16
N THR A 32 1.56 2.62 9.07
CA THR A 32 2.92 2.87 9.56
C THR A 32 3.49 4.16 8.96
N ASN A 33 3.41 4.36 7.64
CA ASN A 33 3.91 5.58 7.02
C ASN A 33 3.14 6.83 7.49
N ARG A 34 1.81 6.77 7.66
CA ARG A 34 1.00 7.87 8.16
C ARG A 34 1.36 8.24 9.59
N PHE A 35 1.51 7.23 10.43
CA PHE A 35 1.80 7.44 11.84
C PHE A 35 3.25 7.86 12.07
N LEU A 36 4.22 7.43 11.25
CA LEU A 36 5.58 7.98 11.25
C LEU A 36 5.59 9.47 10.92
N MET A 37 4.81 9.89 9.90
CA MET A 37 4.69 11.32 9.57
C MET A 37 4.02 12.10 10.71
N LEU A 38 2.90 11.62 11.27
CA LEU A 38 2.22 12.27 12.38
C LEU A 38 3.09 12.32 13.64
N ALA A 39 3.86 11.27 13.92
CA ALA A 39 4.82 11.23 15.01
C ALA A 39 5.93 12.29 14.84
N ALA A 40 6.46 12.44 13.62
CA ALA A 40 7.46 13.48 13.32
C ALA A 40 6.89 14.91 13.41
N LEU A 41 5.59 15.09 13.19
CA LEU A 41 4.87 16.37 13.32
C LEU A 41 4.41 16.66 14.76
N SER A 42 4.42 15.66 15.65
CA SER A 42 4.02 15.79 17.06
C SER A 42 5.17 16.27 17.95
N SER A 43 4.84 16.96 19.03
CA SER A 43 5.84 17.28 20.05
C SER A 43 5.89 16.18 21.12
N GLY A 44 7.11 15.70 21.44
CA GLY A 44 7.35 14.64 22.43
C GLY A 44 7.70 13.29 21.80
N ARG A 45 7.48 12.22 22.56
CA ARG A 45 7.89 10.84 22.23
C ARG A 45 6.68 9.98 21.90
N THR A 46 6.51 9.66 20.61
CA THR A 46 5.45 8.78 20.10
C THR A 46 5.96 7.36 19.95
N ARG A 47 5.19 6.38 20.45
CA ARG A 47 5.49 4.95 20.30
C ARG A 47 4.49 4.30 19.34
N LEU A 48 4.99 3.70 18.26
CA LEU A 48 4.22 2.87 17.35
C LEU A 48 4.44 1.40 17.69
N VAL A 49 3.37 0.67 17.99
CA VAL A 49 3.40 -0.75 18.35
C VAL A 49 3.04 -1.59 17.13
N ALA A 50 3.81 -2.64 16.87
CA ALA A 50 3.72 -3.53 15.72
C ALA A 50 3.77 -2.81 14.35
N PRO A 51 4.66 -1.81 14.14
CA PRO A 51 4.78 -1.16 12.84
C PRO A 51 5.36 -2.12 11.80
N LEU A 52 5.07 -1.87 10.54
CA LEU A 52 5.76 -2.59 9.47
C LEU A 52 7.27 -2.28 9.51
N ARG A 53 8.08 -3.33 9.38
CA ARG A 53 9.55 -3.29 9.25
C ARG A 53 9.93 -3.87 7.88
N ALA A 54 9.94 -3.01 6.87
CA ALA A 54 10.20 -3.38 5.48
C ALA A 54 10.87 -2.20 4.77
N ASP A 55 11.38 -2.40 3.55
CA ASP A 55 12.20 -1.40 2.87
C ASP A 55 11.56 0.00 2.82
N ASP A 56 10.27 0.09 2.46
CA ASP A 56 9.56 1.37 2.38
C ASP A 56 9.56 2.14 3.71
N THR A 57 9.28 1.46 4.82
CA THR A 57 9.16 2.09 6.15
C THR A 57 10.51 2.33 6.79
N ASN A 58 11.49 1.44 6.57
CA ASN A 58 12.86 1.60 7.06
C ASN A 58 13.53 2.83 6.42
N ARG A 59 13.38 3.01 5.10
CA ARG A 59 13.90 4.20 4.39
C ARG A 59 13.24 5.49 4.88
N PHE A 60 11.95 5.46 5.23
CA PHE A 60 11.32 6.64 5.80
C PHE A 60 11.88 6.96 7.20
N MET A 61 12.09 5.97 8.05
CA MET A 61 12.73 6.17 9.35
C MET A 61 14.18 6.68 9.23
N GLU A 62 14.94 6.16 8.26
CA GLU A 62 16.29 6.65 7.94
C GLU A 62 16.27 8.13 7.49
N ALA A 63 15.31 8.51 6.63
CA ALA A 63 15.14 9.88 6.19
C ALA A 63 14.76 10.82 7.35
N LEU A 64 13.93 10.38 8.28
CA LEU A 64 13.58 11.13 9.50
C LEU A 64 14.83 11.34 10.37
N ARG A 65 15.64 10.30 10.61
CA ARG A 65 16.90 10.39 11.36
C ARG A 65 17.87 11.38 10.70
N ALA A 66 18.08 11.24 9.40
CA ALA A 66 18.98 12.11 8.65
C ALA A 66 18.52 13.58 8.68
N SER A 67 17.22 13.82 8.86
CA SER A 67 16.62 15.15 8.95
C SER A 67 16.51 15.69 10.37
N GLY A 68 17.11 15.00 11.35
CA GLY A 68 17.24 15.47 12.73
C GLY A 68 16.13 15.03 13.69
N THR A 69 15.33 14.01 13.33
CA THR A 69 14.35 13.39 14.22
C THR A 69 14.96 12.15 14.86
N ALA A 70 14.87 12.01 16.18
CA ALA A 70 15.33 10.81 16.87
C ALA A 70 14.32 9.65 16.65
N VAL A 71 14.80 8.55 16.08
CA VAL A 71 14.00 7.35 15.86
C VAL A 71 14.74 6.16 16.45
N SER A 72 14.16 5.54 17.46
CA SER A 72 14.65 4.32 18.10
C SER A 72 13.72 3.16 17.82
N GLU A 73 14.25 1.94 17.91
CA GLU A 73 13.58 0.75 17.47
C GLU A 73 13.77 -0.39 18.45
N GLY A 74 12.70 -1.13 18.73
CA GLY A 74 12.72 -2.40 19.44
C GLY A 74 12.16 -3.51 18.58
N GLU A 75 12.02 -4.69 19.14
CA GLU A 75 11.55 -5.87 18.41
C GLU A 75 10.15 -5.66 17.81
N SER A 76 9.21 -5.11 18.59
CA SER A 76 7.80 -4.92 18.19
C SER A 76 7.35 -3.46 18.20
N TRP A 77 8.26 -2.49 18.29
CA TRP A 77 7.91 -1.09 18.35
C TRP A 77 8.94 -0.19 17.66
N VAL A 78 8.47 0.98 17.27
CA VAL A 78 9.28 2.12 16.83
C VAL A 78 8.88 3.32 17.66
N GLU A 79 9.86 4.09 18.12
CA GLU A 79 9.64 5.30 18.89
C GLU A 79 10.25 6.49 18.15
N VAL A 80 9.46 7.53 17.98
CA VAL A 80 9.84 8.78 17.31
C VAL A 80 9.78 9.90 18.33
N GLU A 81 10.92 10.53 18.62
CA GLU A 81 11.00 11.71 19.48
C GLU A 81 11.25 12.94 18.60
N SER A 82 10.31 13.88 18.65
CA SER A 82 10.30 15.05 17.79
C SER A 82 9.89 16.31 18.56
N SER A 83 10.32 17.45 18.06
CA SER A 83 9.80 18.77 18.45
C SER A 83 8.65 19.25 17.54
N GLY A 84 8.20 18.40 16.64
CA GLY A 84 7.22 18.74 15.59
C GLY A 84 7.82 19.51 14.40
N GLN A 85 9.16 19.65 14.34
CA GLN A 85 9.86 20.34 13.25
C GLN A 85 11.19 19.63 12.93
N LEU A 86 11.47 19.47 11.63
CA LEU A 86 12.74 18.90 11.16
C LEU A 86 13.87 19.94 11.22
N ALA A 87 15.06 19.52 11.59
CA ALA A 87 16.26 20.35 11.47
C ALA A 87 16.63 20.59 9.99
N GLY A 88 16.58 19.57 9.17
CA GLY A 88 16.91 19.61 7.75
C GLY A 88 18.42 19.69 7.49
N GLY A 89 18.79 20.13 6.29
CA GLY A 89 20.17 20.22 5.83
C GLY A 89 20.75 18.87 5.35
N SER A 90 19.89 17.92 5.01
CA SER A 90 20.28 16.55 4.60
C SER A 90 19.90 16.25 3.16
N ASN A 91 20.54 15.23 2.60
CA ASN A 91 20.14 14.56 1.38
C ASN A 91 19.62 13.17 1.75
N VAL A 92 18.40 12.85 1.32
CA VAL A 92 17.74 11.59 1.67
C VAL A 92 17.25 10.88 0.40
N THR A 93 17.30 9.55 0.42
CA THR A 93 16.75 8.72 -0.65
C THR A 93 15.72 7.74 -0.10
N LEU A 94 14.56 7.71 -0.72
CA LEU A 94 13.45 6.84 -0.31
C LEU A 94 13.32 5.57 -1.19
N GLY A 95 14.32 5.30 -2.04
CA GLY A 95 14.30 4.14 -2.95
C GLY A 95 13.06 4.15 -3.84
N ASP A 96 12.35 3.00 -3.91
CA ASP A 96 11.10 2.85 -4.67
C ASP A 96 9.84 3.27 -3.90
N GLY A 97 10.00 3.78 -2.68
CA GLY A 97 8.92 4.08 -1.75
C GLY A 97 8.04 5.27 -2.15
N GLY A 98 6.95 5.04 -2.88
CA GLY A 98 6.08 6.12 -3.33
C GLY A 98 5.41 6.89 -2.19
N THR A 99 4.90 6.22 -1.17
CA THR A 99 4.28 6.85 0.00
C THR A 99 5.29 7.62 0.85
N PRO A 100 6.41 7.01 1.29
CA PRO A 100 7.38 7.72 2.09
C PRO A 100 8.00 8.91 1.37
N THR A 101 8.24 8.84 0.06
CA THR A 101 8.76 9.98 -0.73
C THR A 101 7.80 11.17 -0.70
N ARG A 102 6.51 10.94 -0.98
CA ARG A 102 5.51 12.01 -1.02
C ARG A 102 5.24 12.60 0.37
N PHE A 103 5.26 11.76 1.39
CA PHE A 103 5.12 12.21 2.79
C PHE A 103 6.36 12.97 3.25
N MET A 104 7.56 12.54 2.86
CA MET A 104 8.79 13.26 3.18
C MET A 104 8.85 14.63 2.47
N ILE A 105 8.39 14.75 1.23
CA ILE A 105 8.29 16.04 0.52
C ILE A 105 7.39 16.99 1.30
N ALA A 106 6.20 16.56 1.72
CA ALA A 106 5.29 17.40 2.50
C ALA A 106 5.89 17.77 3.87
N LEU A 107 6.44 16.80 4.60
CA LEU A 107 7.06 17.03 5.91
C LEU A 107 8.25 18.00 5.84
N ALA A 108 9.08 17.89 4.80
CA ALA A 108 10.26 18.74 4.59
C ALA A 108 9.91 20.20 4.35
N THR A 109 8.66 20.55 4.00
CA THR A 109 8.22 21.94 3.87
C THR A 109 8.30 22.71 5.19
N LEU A 110 8.28 21.98 6.33
CA LEU A 110 8.43 22.58 7.68
C LEU A 110 9.87 22.54 8.18
N ALA A 111 10.84 22.06 7.39
CA ALA A 111 12.23 21.98 7.82
C ALA A 111 12.91 23.35 7.92
N ARG A 112 13.76 23.54 8.95
CA ARG A 112 14.53 24.80 9.14
C ARG A 112 15.57 25.02 8.05
N LYS A 113 16.19 23.94 7.56
CA LYS A 113 17.15 23.96 6.45
C LYS A 113 16.62 23.10 5.30
N PRO A 114 16.96 23.42 4.04
CA PRO A 114 16.49 22.62 2.91
C PRO A 114 16.89 21.15 3.02
N ILE A 115 16.01 20.26 2.56
CA ILE A 115 16.25 18.82 2.42
C ILE A 115 16.17 18.49 0.93
N THR A 116 17.22 17.81 0.41
CA THR A 116 17.16 17.24 -0.94
C THR A 116 16.60 15.83 -0.84
N ILE A 117 15.53 15.55 -1.58
CA ILE A 117 14.80 14.29 -1.54
C ILE A 117 14.91 13.63 -2.91
N ASP A 118 15.34 12.36 -2.92
CA ASP A 118 15.52 11.55 -4.11
C ASP A 118 14.94 10.14 -3.94
N GLY A 119 14.96 9.37 -5.02
CA GLY A 119 14.54 7.98 -5.07
C GLY A 119 15.35 7.15 -6.05
N SER A 120 14.94 5.90 -6.25
CA SER A 120 15.51 5.05 -7.29
C SER A 120 15.20 5.58 -8.70
N THR A 121 15.84 5.00 -9.72
CA THR A 121 15.52 5.27 -11.13
C THR A 121 14.02 5.16 -11.38
N ARG A 122 13.38 4.10 -10.87
CA ARG A 122 11.93 3.92 -11.03
C ARG A 122 11.13 5.00 -10.30
N MET A 123 11.56 5.42 -9.11
CA MET A 123 10.85 6.49 -8.37
C MET A 123 11.01 7.86 -9.05
N ARG A 124 12.12 8.13 -9.70
CA ARG A 124 12.33 9.34 -10.51
C ARG A 124 11.40 9.40 -11.73
N GLU A 125 10.98 8.26 -12.27
CA GLU A 125 9.99 8.19 -13.36
C GLU A 125 8.55 8.45 -12.89
N ARG A 126 8.26 8.19 -11.62
CA ARG A 126 6.91 8.35 -11.06
C ARG A 126 6.56 9.81 -10.84
N PRO A 127 5.27 10.21 -11.07
CA PRO A 127 4.86 11.61 -10.95
C PRO A 127 4.99 12.11 -9.50
N VAL A 128 5.49 13.35 -9.35
CA VAL A 128 5.52 14.11 -8.09
C VAL A 128 4.98 15.53 -8.27
N ALA A 129 4.85 16.00 -9.50
CA ALA A 129 4.49 17.38 -9.83
C ALA A 129 3.20 17.84 -9.16
N GLU A 130 2.10 17.08 -9.30
CA GLU A 130 0.79 17.47 -8.75
C GLU A 130 0.84 17.71 -7.23
N GLY A 131 1.57 16.86 -6.50
CA GLY A 131 1.75 17.03 -5.05
C GLY A 131 2.61 18.26 -4.71
N ILE A 132 3.61 18.54 -5.53
CA ILE A 132 4.47 19.72 -5.38
C ILE A 132 3.67 20.99 -5.64
N GLU A 133 2.84 21.02 -6.68
CA GLU A 133 1.98 22.17 -6.98
C GLU A 133 0.96 22.43 -5.86
N MET A 134 0.37 21.38 -5.29
CA MET A 134 -0.48 21.52 -4.10
C MET A 134 0.26 22.18 -2.93
N LEU A 135 1.48 21.74 -2.64
CA LEU A 135 2.29 22.29 -1.56
C LEU A 135 2.75 23.73 -1.86
N ARG A 136 3.11 24.05 -3.11
CA ARG A 136 3.45 25.40 -3.57
C ARG A 136 2.28 26.35 -3.44
N ALA A 137 1.05 25.90 -3.80
CA ALA A 137 -0.18 26.67 -3.63
C ALA A 137 -0.46 27.02 -2.17
N LEU A 138 0.01 26.20 -1.22
CA LEU A 138 -0.07 26.46 0.22
C LEU A 138 1.08 27.33 0.74
N GLY A 139 2.02 27.75 -0.13
CA GLY A 139 3.14 28.63 0.18
C GLY A 139 4.48 27.91 0.45
N ALA A 140 4.59 26.62 0.16
CA ALA A 140 5.84 25.89 0.34
C ALA A 140 6.89 26.27 -0.71
N LYS A 141 8.16 26.37 -0.29
CA LYS A 141 9.30 26.53 -1.18
C LYS A 141 9.82 25.14 -1.59
N ILE A 142 9.69 24.81 -2.89
CA ILE A 142 10.15 23.53 -3.48
C ILE A 142 10.79 23.83 -4.83
N GLU A 143 11.99 23.29 -5.04
CA GLU A 143 12.76 23.43 -6.27
C GLU A 143 13.04 22.05 -6.86
N TYR A 144 12.90 21.89 -8.19
CA TYR A 144 13.38 20.73 -8.90
C TYR A 144 14.89 20.85 -9.12
N VAL A 145 15.66 19.80 -8.85
CA VAL A 145 17.12 19.84 -8.92
C VAL A 145 17.62 19.53 -10.33
N GLU A 146 16.98 18.59 -11.01
CA GLU A 146 17.40 18.14 -12.35
C GLU A 146 16.31 18.43 -13.39
N ALA A 147 15.18 17.74 -13.32
CA ALA A 147 14.09 17.85 -14.30
C ALA A 147 12.77 18.25 -13.64
N GLU A 148 12.03 19.16 -14.26
CA GLU A 148 10.75 19.60 -13.76
C GLU A 148 9.74 18.44 -13.69
N GLY A 149 8.97 18.40 -12.61
CA GLY A 149 8.00 17.34 -12.35
C GLY A 149 8.59 16.02 -11.84
N ARG A 150 9.90 15.95 -11.64
CA ARG A 150 10.62 14.72 -11.27
C ARG A 150 11.51 14.92 -10.04
N LEU A 151 11.88 13.81 -9.41
CA LEU A 151 12.96 13.79 -8.44
C LEU A 151 14.33 13.94 -9.14
N PRO A 152 15.38 14.47 -8.45
CA PRO A 152 15.38 14.96 -7.06
C PRO A 152 14.71 16.33 -6.90
N VAL A 153 14.20 16.60 -5.68
CA VAL A 153 13.64 17.90 -5.31
C VAL A 153 14.31 18.46 -4.05
N ARG A 154 14.43 19.77 -3.97
CA ARG A 154 14.93 20.49 -2.79
C ARG A 154 13.77 21.22 -2.12
N VAL A 155 13.53 20.92 -0.84
CA VAL A 155 12.33 21.33 -0.12
C VAL A 155 12.66 22.01 1.19
N GLY A 156 11.94 23.07 1.53
CA GLY A 156 12.02 23.75 2.82
C GLY A 156 13.13 24.81 2.91
N GLY A 157 13.50 25.20 4.13
CA GLY A 157 14.51 26.22 4.40
C GLY A 157 14.08 27.65 4.03
N GLY A 158 12.79 27.90 3.93
CA GLY A 158 12.20 29.19 3.59
C GLY A 158 11.00 29.54 4.46
N THR A 159 10.11 30.35 3.92
CA THR A 159 8.83 30.66 4.56
C THR A 159 8.02 29.37 4.72
N LEU A 160 7.47 29.16 5.91
CA LEU A 160 6.59 28.03 6.18
C LEU A 160 5.28 28.16 5.40
N PRO A 161 4.73 27.05 4.88
CA PRO A 161 3.42 27.10 4.23
C PRO A 161 2.34 27.50 5.24
N ARG A 162 1.42 28.36 4.80
CA ARG A 162 0.35 28.90 5.68
C ARG A 162 -0.89 28.02 5.69
N GLY A 163 -1.10 27.24 4.64
CA GLY A 163 -2.35 26.51 4.47
C GLY A 163 -3.47 27.38 3.92
N GLY A 164 -4.71 26.91 4.02
CA GLY A 164 -5.93 27.56 3.54
C GLY A 164 -6.68 26.72 2.52
N ALA A 165 -7.44 27.37 1.63
CA ALA A 165 -8.23 26.68 0.62
C ALA A 165 -7.35 26.06 -0.47
N LEU A 166 -7.66 24.81 -0.84
CA LEU A 166 -7.00 24.08 -1.89
C LEU A 166 -8.06 23.32 -2.72
N GLU A 167 -8.08 23.57 -4.01
CA GLU A 167 -8.92 22.83 -4.94
C GLU A 167 -8.14 21.66 -5.53
N VAL A 168 -8.76 20.49 -5.54
CA VAL A 168 -8.15 19.28 -6.09
C VAL A 168 -9.17 18.49 -6.88
N GLY A 169 -8.76 18.04 -8.08
CA GLY A 169 -9.50 17.09 -8.88
C GLY A 169 -8.89 15.69 -8.80
N ARG A 170 -9.08 14.92 -9.87
CA ARG A 170 -8.46 13.62 -10.01
C ARG A 170 -6.96 13.79 -10.26
N THR A 171 -6.16 13.08 -9.49
CA THR A 171 -4.70 13.12 -9.55
C THR A 171 -4.13 11.75 -9.94
N ALA A 172 -2.86 11.69 -10.31
CA ALA A 172 -2.16 10.44 -10.57
C ALA A 172 -2.06 9.54 -9.33
N SER A 173 -2.19 10.11 -8.12
CA SER A 173 -2.12 9.34 -6.86
C SER A 173 -2.81 10.05 -5.70
N SER A 174 -3.62 9.33 -4.93
CA SER A 174 -4.19 9.81 -3.65
C SER A 174 -3.13 10.12 -2.58
N GLN A 175 -1.88 9.70 -2.77
CA GLN A 175 -0.80 9.98 -1.83
C GLN A 175 -0.48 11.46 -1.74
N PHE A 176 -0.70 12.25 -2.80
CA PHE A 176 -0.54 13.70 -2.79
C PHE A 176 -1.53 14.36 -1.83
N VAL A 177 -2.81 14.02 -1.98
CA VAL A 177 -3.88 14.51 -1.09
C VAL A 177 -3.61 14.07 0.35
N SER A 178 -3.24 12.79 0.54
CA SER A 178 -2.90 12.27 1.88
C SER A 178 -1.74 13.04 2.54
N ALA A 179 -0.69 13.35 1.78
CA ALA A 179 0.47 14.08 2.29
C ALA A 179 0.09 15.50 2.77
N VAL A 180 -0.73 16.19 1.98
CA VAL A 180 -1.21 17.55 2.30
C VAL A 180 -2.14 17.52 3.52
N LEU A 181 -3.07 16.56 3.61
CA LEU A 181 -3.96 16.43 4.76
C LEU A 181 -3.22 16.10 6.07
N LEU A 182 -2.18 15.23 6.01
CA LEU A 182 -1.35 14.93 7.19
C LEU A 182 -0.55 16.14 7.67
N LEU A 183 -0.14 17.01 6.75
CA LEU A 183 0.59 18.25 7.06
C LEU A 183 -0.34 19.31 7.69
N ALA A 184 -1.62 19.31 7.33
CA ALA A 184 -2.60 20.35 7.61
C ALA A 184 -2.66 20.82 9.08
N PRO A 185 -2.61 19.93 10.12
CA PRO A 185 -2.65 20.35 11.51
C PRO A 185 -1.52 21.31 11.92
N ARG A 186 -0.39 21.28 11.19
CA ARG A 186 0.78 22.12 11.45
C ARG A 186 0.80 23.44 10.70
N LEU A 187 -0.18 23.67 9.84
CA LEU A 187 -0.32 24.91 9.05
C LEU A 187 -1.14 25.94 9.80
N GLU A 188 -0.76 27.22 9.71
CA GLU A 188 -1.40 28.35 10.40
C GLU A 188 -2.92 28.40 10.18
N ARG A 189 -3.37 28.08 8.96
CA ARG A 189 -4.79 28.13 8.55
C ARG A 189 -5.39 26.73 8.37
N GLY A 190 -4.64 25.67 8.73
CA GLY A 190 -5.05 24.31 8.36
C GLY A 190 -5.23 24.15 6.85
N ILE A 191 -6.16 23.30 6.46
CA ILE A 191 -6.52 23.07 5.04
C ILE A 191 -8.03 22.97 4.91
N ASP A 192 -8.55 23.63 3.89
CA ASP A 192 -9.90 23.50 3.39
C ASP A 192 -9.84 22.95 1.96
N LEU A 193 -9.85 21.63 1.83
CA LEU A 193 -9.70 20.93 0.56
C LEU A 193 -11.06 20.76 -0.11
N ILE A 194 -11.23 21.38 -1.29
CA ILE A 194 -12.43 21.33 -2.12
C ILE A 194 -12.19 20.35 -3.26
N VAL A 195 -13.02 19.32 -3.36
CA VAL A 195 -12.92 18.32 -4.43
C VAL A 195 -13.64 18.81 -5.68
N ARG A 196 -12.92 18.87 -6.80
CA ARG A 196 -13.44 19.23 -8.11
C ARG A 196 -13.70 17.97 -8.95
N GLY A 197 -14.78 17.95 -9.70
CA GLY A 197 -15.19 16.81 -10.55
C GLY A 197 -15.79 15.64 -9.77
N ASP A 198 -15.83 14.47 -10.40
CA ASP A 198 -16.63 13.35 -9.92
C ASP A 198 -16.08 12.65 -8.67
N SER A 199 -14.76 12.59 -8.51
CA SER A 199 -14.16 11.95 -7.34
C SER A 199 -12.65 12.15 -7.26
N LEU A 200 -12.11 11.95 -6.05
CA LEU A 200 -10.67 11.80 -5.83
C LEU A 200 -10.17 10.45 -6.36
N THR A 201 -8.91 10.40 -6.73
CA THR A 201 -8.23 9.14 -7.06
C THR A 201 -8.12 8.27 -5.81
N SER A 202 -8.55 7.02 -5.88
CA SER A 202 -8.52 6.04 -4.77
C SER A 202 -8.98 6.66 -3.44
N PRO A 203 -10.24 7.10 -3.32
CA PRO A 203 -10.74 7.89 -2.18
C PRO A 203 -10.62 7.16 -0.84
N SER A 204 -10.63 5.83 -0.84
CA SER A 204 -10.48 5.02 0.38
C SER A 204 -9.13 5.24 1.09
N TYR A 205 -8.04 5.55 0.37
CA TYR A 205 -6.77 5.92 0.99
C TYR A 205 -6.78 7.35 1.56
N VAL A 206 -7.61 8.25 1.03
CA VAL A 206 -7.88 9.55 1.63
C VAL A 206 -8.69 9.38 2.91
N GLU A 207 -9.71 8.51 2.90
CA GLU A 207 -10.48 8.14 4.08
C GLU A 207 -9.61 7.51 5.18
N LEU A 208 -8.66 6.64 4.80
CA LEU A 208 -7.66 6.10 5.73
C LEU A 208 -6.80 7.22 6.37
N THR A 209 -6.49 8.27 5.60
CA THR A 209 -5.75 9.44 6.11
C THR A 209 -6.61 10.25 7.08
N ILE A 210 -7.88 10.49 6.76
CA ILE A 210 -8.83 11.15 7.67
C ILE A 210 -8.92 10.37 8.98
N HIS A 211 -9.04 9.06 8.91
CA HIS A 211 -9.07 8.19 10.09
C HIS A 211 -7.78 8.27 10.92
N ALA A 212 -6.61 8.31 10.27
CA ALA A 212 -5.33 8.48 10.95
C ALA A 212 -5.27 9.83 11.71
N LEU A 213 -5.72 10.92 11.10
CA LEU A 213 -5.83 12.24 11.74
C LEU A 213 -6.79 12.22 12.94
N GLN A 214 -7.96 11.58 12.79
CA GLN A 214 -8.94 11.43 13.86
C GLN A 214 -8.39 10.60 15.03
N LYS A 215 -7.67 9.50 14.75
CA LYS A 215 -6.93 8.75 15.79
C LYS A 215 -5.92 9.61 16.53
N TRP A 216 -5.37 10.64 15.87
CA TRP A 216 -4.45 11.63 16.47
C TRP A 216 -5.16 12.78 17.20
N GLY A 217 -6.49 12.76 17.29
CA GLY A 217 -7.30 13.77 17.97
C GLY A 217 -7.62 15.00 17.11
N VAL A 218 -7.34 14.97 15.81
CA VAL A 218 -7.67 16.07 14.90
C VAL A 218 -9.14 16.01 14.51
N LEU A 219 -9.87 17.11 14.67
CA LEU A 219 -11.30 17.22 14.33
C LEU A 219 -11.47 17.51 12.83
N VAL A 220 -11.37 16.44 12.03
CA VAL A 220 -11.56 16.53 10.57
C VAL A 220 -13.04 16.61 10.24
N GLN A 221 -13.46 17.66 9.52
CA GLN A 221 -14.82 17.79 8.99
C GLN A 221 -14.85 17.30 7.55
N VAL A 222 -15.91 16.56 7.20
CA VAL A 222 -16.06 15.96 5.87
C VAL A 222 -17.46 16.25 5.35
N GLN A 223 -17.53 16.75 4.10
CA GLN A 223 -18.78 16.87 3.35
C GLN A 223 -18.81 15.82 2.24
N ARG A 224 -20.01 15.31 1.97
CA ARG A 224 -20.24 14.30 0.93
C ARG A 224 -21.45 14.72 0.10
N ASP A 225 -21.45 14.29 -1.17
CA ASP A 225 -22.63 14.40 -2.03
C ASP A 225 -23.69 13.31 -1.71
N ALA A 226 -24.77 13.30 -2.50
CA ALA A 226 -25.85 12.32 -2.35
C ALA A 226 -25.39 10.87 -2.59
N ASP A 227 -24.32 10.66 -3.37
CA ASP A 227 -23.72 9.34 -3.65
C ASP A 227 -22.69 8.95 -2.60
N GLY A 228 -22.47 9.76 -1.55
CA GLY A 228 -21.50 9.52 -0.48
C GLY A 228 -20.05 9.83 -0.87
N LYS A 229 -19.80 10.46 -2.02
CA LYS A 229 -18.45 10.85 -2.46
C LYS A 229 -17.97 12.07 -1.69
N LEU A 230 -16.68 12.13 -1.39
CA LEU A 230 -16.05 13.26 -0.73
C LEU A 230 -16.11 14.52 -1.62
N THR A 231 -16.68 15.61 -1.11
CA THR A 231 -16.75 16.92 -1.79
C THR A 231 -15.92 17.99 -1.11
N ARG A 232 -15.73 17.89 0.21
CA ARG A 232 -14.91 18.81 0.98
C ARG A 232 -14.32 18.12 2.21
N ILE A 233 -13.06 18.46 2.53
CA ILE A 233 -12.36 17.97 3.72
C ILE A 233 -11.70 19.17 4.39
N THR A 234 -12.12 19.49 5.61
CA THR A 234 -11.56 20.58 6.38
C THR A 234 -10.75 20.03 7.56
N VAL A 235 -9.47 20.35 7.61
CA VAL A 235 -8.55 19.98 8.68
C VAL A 235 -8.07 21.26 9.36
N PRO A 236 -8.49 21.53 10.62
CA PRO A 236 -8.08 22.74 11.33
C PRO A 236 -6.62 22.66 11.80
N PRO A 237 -5.99 23.80 12.08
CA PRO A 237 -4.75 23.84 12.84
C PRO A 237 -4.96 23.10 14.17
N THR A 238 -4.03 22.20 14.52
CA THR A 238 -4.16 21.39 15.72
C THR A 238 -2.78 21.08 16.29
N GLU A 239 -2.62 21.26 17.59
CA GLU A 239 -1.40 20.81 18.29
C GLU A 239 -1.38 19.28 18.31
N LEU A 240 -0.42 18.70 17.60
CA LEU A 240 -0.23 17.26 17.61
C LEU A 240 0.63 16.85 18.80
N ARG A 241 0.08 15.99 19.67
CA ARG A 241 0.77 15.48 20.85
C ARG A 241 1.24 14.05 20.63
N ALA A 242 2.40 13.76 21.19
CA ALA A 242 2.96 12.42 21.23
C ALA A 242 2.03 11.44 21.97
N GLN A 243 1.93 10.22 21.45
CA GLN A 243 1.06 9.18 22.01
C GLN A 243 1.55 7.78 21.66
N SER A 244 0.94 6.76 22.21
CA SER A 244 1.19 5.37 21.84
C SER A 244 0.10 4.89 20.87
N MET A 245 0.51 4.34 19.72
CA MET A 245 -0.39 3.93 18.67
C MET A 245 -0.15 2.47 18.27
N GLN A 246 -1.20 1.66 18.31
CA GLN A 246 -1.19 0.32 17.76
C GLN A 246 -1.42 0.39 16.25
N ILE A 247 -0.52 -0.23 15.46
CA ILE A 247 -0.69 -0.42 14.01
C ILE A 247 -1.55 -1.68 13.78
N GLU A 248 -2.56 -1.56 12.94
CA GLU A 248 -3.34 -2.72 12.50
C GLU A 248 -2.50 -3.66 11.62
N VAL A 249 -2.85 -4.94 11.60
CA VAL A 249 -2.32 -5.92 10.63
C VAL A 249 -2.64 -5.46 9.21
N ASP A 250 -1.68 -5.63 8.29
CA ASP A 250 -1.80 -5.15 6.91
C ASP A 250 -2.82 -5.95 6.10
N ALA A 251 -3.92 -5.31 5.70
CA ALA A 251 -4.98 -5.94 4.92
C ALA A 251 -4.52 -6.36 3.51
N SER A 252 -3.58 -5.61 2.90
CA SER A 252 -3.02 -5.99 1.60
C SER A 252 -2.19 -7.27 1.71
N SER A 253 -1.41 -7.42 2.78
CA SER A 253 -0.64 -8.63 3.07
C SER A 253 -1.55 -9.81 3.41
N ALA A 254 -2.62 -9.56 4.17
CA ALA A 254 -3.63 -10.55 4.52
C ALA A 254 -4.33 -11.13 3.28
N ALA A 255 -4.59 -10.30 2.27
CA ALA A 255 -5.28 -10.69 1.05
C ALA A 255 -4.63 -11.90 0.35
N TYR A 256 -3.28 -12.01 0.37
CA TYR A 256 -2.58 -13.14 -0.25
C TYR A 256 -2.85 -14.46 0.47
N PHE A 257 -2.96 -14.45 1.79
CA PHE A 257 -3.24 -15.68 2.56
C PHE A 257 -4.72 -16.06 2.52
N LEU A 258 -5.63 -15.07 2.49
CA LEU A 258 -7.05 -15.31 2.20
C LEU A 258 -7.20 -15.93 0.81
N ALA A 259 -6.51 -15.41 -0.19
CA ALA A 259 -6.52 -15.96 -1.53
C ALA A 259 -5.81 -17.32 -1.63
N ALA A 260 -4.76 -17.57 -0.83
CA ALA A 260 -4.14 -18.88 -0.73
C ALA A 260 -5.13 -19.93 -0.23
N ALA A 261 -5.89 -19.64 0.84
CA ALA A 261 -6.98 -20.52 1.26
C ALA A 261 -8.05 -20.64 0.18
N ALA A 262 -8.36 -19.52 -0.50
CA ALA A 262 -9.34 -19.51 -1.57
C ALA A 262 -9.02 -20.52 -2.68
N VAL A 263 -7.82 -20.54 -3.24
CA VAL A 263 -7.47 -21.37 -4.41
C VAL A 263 -7.28 -22.87 -4.10
N VAL A 264 -7.24 -23.25 -2.82
CA VAL A 264 -7.10 -24.65 -2.39
C VAL A 264 -8.42 -25.09 -1.75
N PRO A 265 -9.14 -26.07 -2.34
CA PRO A 265 -10.40 -26.56 -1.79
C PRO A 265 -10.26 -26.99 -0.32
N ASP A 266 -11.23 -26.64 0.52
CA ASP A 266 -11.31 -26.97 1.95
C ASP A 266 -10.15 -26.44 2.82
N ALA A 267 -9.24 -25.66 2.24
CA ALA A 267 -8.22 -24.96 3.01
C ALA A 267 -8.86 -23.81 3.81
N ARG A 268 -8.34 -23.57 5.01
CA ARG A 268 -8.86 -22.53 5.91
C ARG A 268 -7.74 -21.71 6.51
N VAL A 269 -7.92 -20.38 6.52
CA VAL A 269 -7.00 -19.46 7.17
C VAL A 269 -7.75 -18.47 8.04
N LEU A 270 -7.17 -18.12 9.20
CA LEU A 270 -7.56 -17.00 10.05
C LEU A 270 -6.42 -15.98 10.11
N ILE A 271 -6.70 -14.77 9.72
CA ILE A 271 -5.77 -13.63 9.85
C ILE A 271 -6.03 -12.95 11.18
N ARG A 272 -5.17 -13.23 12.16
CA ARG A 272 -5.30 -12.67 13.51
C ARG A 272 -4.97 -11.18 13.53
N GLY A 273 -5.71 -10.44 14.32
CA GLY A 273 -5.48 -9.02 14.55
C GLY A 273 -5.96 -8.07 13.44
N LEU A 274 -6.53 -8.59 12.34
CA LEU A 274 -7.17 -7.76 11.33
C LEU A 274 -8.70 -7.78 11.55
N PRO A 275 -9.28 -6.66 12.02
CA PRO A 275 -10.72 -6.62 12.28
C PRO A 275 -11.51 -6.55 10.95
N ARG A 276 -12.71 -7.15 10.94
CA ARG A 276 -13.59 -7.14 9.77
C ARG A 276 -14.01 -5.72 9.35
N LEU A 277 -14.08 -4.80 10.29
CA LEU A 277 -14.43 -3.39 10.08
C LEU A 277 -13.19 -2.48 9.95
N SER A 278 -12.02 -3.05 9.61
CA SER A 278 -10.83 -2.26 9.32
C SER A 278 -11.10 -1.20 8.25
N ARG A 279 -10.52 -0.02 8.41
CA ARG A 279 -10.58 1.08 7.43
C ARG A 279 -9.58 0.91 6.29
N GLN A 280 -8.76 -0.12 6.32
CA GLN A 280 -7.82 -0.40 5.24
C GLN A 280 -8.58 -0.84 3.98
N PRO A 281 -8.30 -0.23 2.81
CA PRO A 281 -9.07 -0.50 1.58
C PRO A 281 -9.13 -1.97 1.18
N ASP A 282 -8.01 -2.68 1.33
CA ASP A 282 -7.86 -4.04 0.82
C ASP A 282 -8.58 -5.12 1.66
N VAL A 283 -9.20 -4.75 2.79
CA VAL A 283 -10.16 -5.62 3.49
C VAL A 283 -11.32 -6.04 2.58
N ALA A 284 -11.64 -5.22 1.56
CA ALA A 284 -12.65 -5.52 0.56
C ALA A 284 -12.35 -6.78 -0.27
N CYS A 285 -11.09 -7.22 -0.30
CA CYS A 285 -10.68 -8.48 -0.96
C CYS A 285 -11.44 -9.69 -0.37
N LEU A 286 -11.70 -9.71 0.95
CA LEU A 286 -12.50 -10.77 1.59
C LEU A 286 -13.89 -10.90 0.95
N ALA A 287 -14.61 -9.79 0.81
CA ALA A 287 -15.94 -9.80 0.21
C ALA A 287 -15.90 -10.23 -1.27
N ALA A 288 -14.87 -9.82 -2.01
CA ALA A 288 -14.67 -10.25 -3.40
C ALA A 288 -14.46 -11.77 -3.50
N LEU A 289 -13.62 -12.35 -2.65
CA LEU A 289 -13.38 -13.79 -2.59
C LEU A 289 -14.64 -14.57 -2.20
N VAL A 290 -15.43 -14.05 -1.26
CA VAL A 290 -16.73 -14.63 -0.90
C VAL A 290 -17.70 -14.57 -2.09
N SER A 291 -17.72 -13.47 -2.84
CA SER A 291 -18.53 -13.35 -4.06
C SER A 291 -18.13 -14.35 -5.15
N MET A 292 -16.87 -14.80 -5.17
CA MET A 292 -16.39 -15.86 -6.06
C MET A 292 -16.71 -17.27 -5.56
N GLY A 293 -17.18 -17.44 -4.33
CA GLY A 293 -17.64 -18.74 -3.81
C GLY A 293 -16.97 -19.21 -2.53
N ALA A 294 -16.00 -18.49 -1.97
CA ALA A 294 -15.41 -18.83 -0.66
C ALA A 294 -16.42 -18.63 0.48
N SER A 295 -16.17 -19.28 1.61
CA SER A 295 -16.94 -19.09 2.84
C SER A 295 -16.16 -18.23 3.82
N GLU A 296 -16.80 -17.16 4.33
CA GLU A 296 -16.23 -16.37 5.42
C GLU A 296 -16.30 -17.18 6.73
N CYS A 297 -15.18 -17.25 7.44
CA CYS A 297 -15.09 -17.86 8.77
C CYS A 297 -14.42 -16.91 9.79
N SER A 298 -14.69 -15.62 9.67
CA SER A 298 -14.18 -14.58 10.57
C SER A 298 -14.68 -14.77 12.01
N SER A 299 -13.91 -14.27 12.98
CA SER A 299 -14.21 -14.32 14.41
C SER A 299 -13.77 -13.01 15.09
N ALA A 300 -13.96 -12.92 16.41
CA ALA A 300 -13.42 -11.80 17.19
C ALA A 300 -11.88 -11.70 17.13
N ALA A 301 -11.17 -12.79 16.80
CA ALA A 301 -9.71 -12.81 16.68
C ALA A 301 -9.21 -12.22 15.35
N GLY A 302 -10.08 -12.12 14.32
CA GLY A 302 -9.70 -11.57 13.02
C GLY A 302 -10.59 -12.07 11.87
N ILE A 303 -10.20 -11.73 10.64
CA ILE A 303 -10.89 -12.18 9.44
C ILE A 303 -10.42 -13.56 9.01
N GLY A 304 -11.33 -14.39 8.52
CA GLY A 304 -11.00 -15.74 8.06
C GLY A 304 -11.77 -16.14 6.82
N LEU A 305 -11.20 -17.09 6.08
CA LEU A 305 -11.77 -17.60 4.85
C LEU A 305 -11.52 -19.10 4.74
N GLU A 306 -12.53 -19.82 4.24
CA GLU A 306 -12.46 -21.23 3.85
C GLU A 306 -12.69 -21.33 2.34
N GLY A 307 -11.80 -22.06 1.67
CA GLY A 307 -11.79 -22.25 0.22
C GLY A 307 -12.93 -23.14 -0.27
N THR A 308 -13.21 -23.08 -1.56
CA THR A 308 -14.23 -23.90 -2.23
C THR A 308 -13.65 -24.64 -3.42
N SER A 309 -14.28 -25.73 -3.82
CA SER A 309 -13.99 -26.44 -5.08
C SER A 309 -14.68 -25.80 -6.30
N THR A 310 -15.58 -24.84 -6.10
CA THR A 310 -16.45 -24.27 -7.13
C THR A 310 -16.33 -22.75 -7.23
N TRP A 311 -15.18 -22.27 -7.74
CA TRP A 311 -14.96 -20.85 -8.02
C TRP A 311 -15.74 -20.39 -9.22
N ARG A 312 -16.39 -19.23 -9.12
CA ARG A 312 -17.08 -18.56 -10.24
C ARG A 312 -16.42 -17.24 -10.59
N GLY A 313 -16.45 -16.90 -11.89
CA GLY A 313 -16.07 -15.58 -12.37
C GLY A 313 -17.03 -14.50 -11.88
N ILE A 314 -16.53 -13.27 -11.73
CA ILE A 314 -17.30 -12.09 -11.32
C ILE A 314 -16.91 -10.87 -12.14
N ASP A 315 -17.80 -9.85 -12.21
CA ASP A 315 -17.45 -8.49 -12.68
C ASP A 315 -17.42 -7.57 -11.44
N ILE A 316 -16.26 -6.95 -11.19
CA ILE A 316 -16.04 -6.16 -9.97
C ILE A 316 -15.27 -4.87 -10.25
N ASP A 317 -15.63 -3.81 -9.52
CA ASP A 317 -14.89 -2.56 -9.48
C ASP A 317 -13.93 -2.55 -8.27
N ALA A 318 -12.62 -2.50 -8.56
CA ALA A 318 -11.56 -2.44 -7.57
C ALA A 318 -10.96 -1.03 -7.40
N SER A 319 -11.58 0.02 -7.95
CA SER A 319 -11.07 1.41 -7.89
C SER A 319 -10.79 1.89 -6.46
N ARG A 320 -11.51 1.37 -5.48
CA ARG A 320 -11.35 1.71 -4.07
C ARG A 320 -10.27 0.88 -3.35
N TRP A 321 -9.86 -0.27 -3.91
CA TRP A 321 -8.87 -1.20 -3.33
C TRP A 321 -7.97 -1.85 -4.40
N PRO A 322 -7.34 -1.02 -5.28
CA PRO A 322 -6.66 -1.52 -6.48
C PRO A 322 -5.46 -2.43 -6.17
N ASP A 323 -4.83 -2.27 -5.03
CA ASP A 323 -3.66 -3.08 -4.65
C ASP A 323 -4.05 -4.56 -4.38
N GLY A 324 -5.22 -4.83 -3.78
CA GLY A 324 -5.75 -6.17 -3.56
C GLY A 324 -6.27 -6.84 -4.84
N ALA A 325 -6.56 -6.07 -5.89
CA ALA A 325 -7.04 -6.58 -7.17
C ALA A 325 -6.06 -7.55 -7.85
N LEU A 326 -4.74 -7.38 -7.63
CA LEU A 326 -3.74 -8.29 -8.19
C LEU A 326 -3.88 -9.70 -7.62
N CYS A 327 -4.14 -9.78 -6.33
CA CYS A 327 -4.39 -11.06 -5.66
C CYS A 327 -5.67 -11.73 -6.19
N LEU A 328 -6.74 -10.94 -6.39
CA LEU A 328 -7.99 -11.41 -6.97
C LEU A 328 -7.80 -11.93 -8.40
N ALA A 329 -6.95 -11.28 -9.21
CA ALA A 329 -6.62 -11.72 -10.56
C ALA A 329 -5.96 -13.11 -10.58
N ALA A 330 -5.10 -13.41 -9.59
CA ALA A 330 -4.52 -14.75 -9.44
C ALA A 330 -5.61 -15.82 -9.13
N VAL A 331 -6.56 -15.51 -8.23
CA VAL A 331 -7.70 -16.40 -7.94
C VAL A 331 -8.60 -16.56 -9.15
N ALA A 332 -8.85 -15.49 -9.89
CA ALA A 332 -9.67 -15.51 -11.11
C ALA A 332 -9.17 -16.50 -12.14
N SER A 333 -7.85 -16.72 -12.23
CA SER A 333 -7.24 -17.64 -13.19
C SER A 333 -7.59 -19.12 -12.96
N VAL A 334 -8.19 -19.48 -11.83
CA VAL A 334 -8.65 -20.85 -11.51
C VAL A 334 -10.17 -20.95 -11.36
N ALA A 335 -10.90 -19.87 -11.58
CA ALA A 335 -12.35 -19.83 -11.50
C ALA A 335 -13.04 -20.63 -12.64
N LYS A 336 -14.34 -20.85 -12.52
CA LYS A 336 -15.22 -21.24 -13.63
C LYS A 336 -15.85 -19.99 -14.22
N GLY A 337 -15.58 -19.73 -15.50
CA GLY A 337 -16.03 -18.53 -16.20
C GLY A 337 -15.10 -17.34 -15.99
N SER A 338 -15.34 -16.31 -16.81
CA SER A 338 -14.47 -15.14 -16.88
C SER A 338 -14.67 -14.20 -15.69
N THR A 339 -13.59 -13.59 -15.26
CA THR A 339 -13.61 -12.51 -14.25
C THR A 339 -13.15 -11.22 -14.89
N ARG A 340 -13.93 -10.15 -14.72
CA ARG A 340 -13.56 -8.80 -15.12
C ARG A 340 -13.30 -7.94 -13.88
N ILE A 341 -12.11 -7.34 -13.83
CA ILE A 341 -11.71 -6.41 -12.75
C ILE A 341 -11.52 -5.04 -13.37
N ARG A 342 -12.27 -4.05 -12.89
CA ARG A 342 -12.26 -2.65 -13.35
C ARG A 342 -11.68 -1.72 -12.31
N GLY A 343 -11.40 -0.46 -12.67
CA GLY A 343 -10.91 0.57 -11.75
C GLY A 343 -9.41 0.45 -11.45
N LEU A 344 -8.61 0.01 -12.42
CA LEU A 344 -7.19 -0.29 -12.26
C LEU A 344 -6.25 0.82 -12.77
N GLU A 345 -6.77 2.00 -13.11
CA GLU A 345 -6.03 3.10 -13.77
C GLU A 345 -4.76 3.50 -13.02
N THR A 346 -4.82 3.49 -11.68
CA THR A 346 -3.70 3.89 -10.84
C THR A 346 -2.56 2.88 -10.80
N LEU A 347 -2.80 1.64 -11.21
CA LEU A 347 -1.83 0.56 -11.14
C LEU A 347 -0.68 0.69 -12.15
N LYS A 348 -0.87 1.44 -13.24
CA LYS A 348 0.19 1.73 -14.22
C LYS A 348 1.35 2.53 -13.66
N LEU A 349 1.06 3.41 -12.70
CA LEU A 349 2.02 4.37 -12.12
C LEU A 349 2.63 3.87 -10.79
N LYS A 350 2.53 2.58 -10.52
CA LYS A 350 3.07 1.95 -9.32
C LYS A 350 4.52 1.49 -9.54
N GLU A 351 4.98 0.51 -8.79
CA GLU A 351 6.32 -0.07 -8.84
C GLU A 351 6.65 -0.64 -10.23
N SER A 352 5.65 -1.20 -10.88
CA SER A 352 5.63 -1.59 -12.30
C SER A 352 4.35 -1.07 -12.95
N ASP A 353 4.18 -1.24 -14.26
CA ASP A 353 2.86 -1.20 -14.87
C ASP A 353 2.14 -2.52 -14.52
N ARG A 354 1.53 -2.56 -13.32
CA ARG A 354 0.94 -3.76 -12.74
C ARG A 354 -0.11 -4.41 -13.62
N VAL A 355 -0.89 -3.60 -14.35
CA VAL A 355 -1.94 -4.13 -15.24
C VAL A 355 -1.32 -4.92 -16.37
N ASN A 356 -0.32 -4.34 -17.04
CA ASN A 356 0.37 -5.00 -18.14
C ASN A 356 1.17 -6.21 -17.66
N VAL A 357 1.90 -6.10 -16.55
CA VAL A 357 2.66 -7.23 -16.00
C VAL A 357 1.74 -8.39 -15.62
N MET A 358 0.61 -8.14 -14.95
CA MET A 358 -0.37 -9.17 -14.64
C MET A 358 -0.96 -9.80 -15.90
N ALA A 359 -1.29 -8.99 -16.92
CA ALA A 359 -1.84 -9.49 -18.17
C ALA A 359 -0.85 -10.40 -18.91
N GLU A 360 0.41 -9.97 -19.04
CA GLU A 360 1.46 -10.73 -19.70
C GLU A 360 1.76 -12.05 -18.96
N GLU A 361 1.95 -12.00 -17.65
CA GLU A 361 2.31 -13.17 -16.86
C GLU A 361 1.15 -14.17 -16.70
N LEU A 362 -0.11 -13.71 -16.62
CA LEU A 362 -1.27 -14.59 -16.64
C LEU A 362 -1.45 -15.25 -18.03
N ALA A 363 -1.19 -14.51 -19.11
CA ALA A 363 -1.21 -15.08 -20.46
C ALA A 363 -0.12 -16.15 -20.64
N ARG A 364 1.11 -15.90 -20.14
CA ARG A 364 2.19 -16.90 -20.11
C ARG A 364 1.83 -18.11 -19.26
N ALA A 365 1.11 -17.89 -18.16
CA ALA A 365 0.56 -18.97 -17.34
C ALA A 365 -0.63 -19.70 -18.00
N GLY A 366 -1.05 -19.35 -19.23
CA GLY A 366 -2.05 -20.06 -20.05
C GLY A 366 -3.48 -19.53 -19.91
N CYS A 367 -3.70 -18.33 -19.34
CA CYS A 367 -5.01 -17.70 -19.33
C CYS A 367 -5.27 -16.92 -20.62
N GLY A 368 -6.52 -16.87 -21.09
CA GLY A 368 -6.94 -15.87 -22.04
C GLY A 368 -7.08 -14.52 -21.34
N ILE A 369 -6.51 -13.45 -21.91
CA ILE A 369 -6.48 -12.14 -21.26
C ILE A 369 -6.94 -11.06 -22.22
N GLU A 370 -7.87 -10.21 -21.74
CA GLU A 370 -8.21 -8.94 -22.36
C GLU A 370 -7.85 -7.82 -21.38
N SER A 371 -7.06 -6.83 -21.79
CA SER A 371 -6.65 -5.71 -20.97
C SER A 371 -6.83 -4.38 -21.71
N THR A 372 -7.36 -3.37 -21.02
CA THR A 372 -7.53 -2.01 -21.53
C THR A 372 -6.64 -0.99 -20.83
N GLY A 373 -5.79 -1.44 -19.89
CA GLY A 373 -5.01 -0.57 -19.00
C GLY A 373 -5.84 0.10 -17.90
N HIS A 374 -7.16 -0.04 -17.88
CA HIS A 374 -8.09 0.36 -16.82
C HIS A 374 -8.81 -0.85 -16.23
N SER A 375 -8.79 -1.95 -16.94
CA SER A 375 -9.43 -3.20 -16.56
C SER A 375 -8.67 -4.38 -17.13
N ILE A 376 -8.84 -5.53 -16.49
CA ILE A 376 -8.37 -6.82 -16.97
C ILE A 376 -9.53 -7.81 -16.91
N THR A 377 -9.74 -8.54 -18.01
CA THR A 377 -10.66 -9.69 -18.07
C THR A 377 -9.82 -10.95 -18.19
N ILE A 378 -10.05 -11.90 -17.32
CA ILE A 378 -9.30 -13.15 -17.21
C ILE A 378 -10.24 -14.29 -17.61
N HIS A 379 -9.85 -15.05 -18.65
CA HIS A 379 -10.53 -16.24 -19.12
C HIS A 379 -9.69 -17.46 -18.73
N PRO A 380 -10.08 -18.20 -17.69
CA PRO A 380 -9.33 -19.35 -17.24
C PRO A 380 -9.24 -20.45 -18.31
N ASP A 381 -8.04 -20.93 -18.61
CA ASP A 381 -7.82 -22.08 -19.48
C ASP A 381 -6.77 -23.01 -18.84
N ARG A 382 -7.27 -24.05 -18.18
CA ARG A 382 -6.41 -25.03 -17.51
C ARG A 382 -5.70 -25.97 -18.46
N ALA A 383 -6.21 -26.14 -19.68
CA ALA A 383 -5.63 -27.04 -20.68
C ALA A 383 -4.29 -26.54 -21.25
N ARG A 384 -4.06 -25.23 -21.17
CA ARG A 384 -2.82 -24.58 -21.65
C ARG A 384 -1.76 -24.39 -20.57
N ALA A 385 -1.97 -24.92 -19.36
CA ALA A 385 -1.00 -24.76 -18.27
C ALA A 385 0.33 -25.47 -18.60
N ALA A 386 1.40 -24.67 -18.73
CA ALA A 386 2.77 -25.13 -18.86
C ALA A 386 3.62 -24.56 -17.73
N PRO A 387 4.76 -25.18 -17.39
CA PRO A 387 5.68 -24.56 -16.45
C PRO A 387 6.12 -23.19 -16.91
N VAL A 388 6.06 -22.21 -15.99
CA VAL A 388 6.43 -20.81 -16.29
C VAL A 388 7.17 -20.18 -15.12
N MET A 389 8.27 -19.48 -15.45
CA MET A 389 8.94 -18.60 -14.51
C MET A 389 8.35 -17.20 -14.67
N ILE A 390 7.68 -16.74 -13.64
CA ILE A 390 7.07 -15.41 -13.56
C ILE A 390 8.15 -14.37 -13.31
N ASP A 391 8.18 -13.32 -14.12
CA ASP A 391 8.99 -12.14 -13.87
C ASP A 391 8.13 -11.04 -13.22
N PRO A 392 8.25 -10.82 -11.91
CA PRO A 392 7.50 -9.77 -11.22
C PRO A 392 7.99 -8.36 -11.54
N ARG A 393 9.07 -8.20 -12.31
CA ARG A 393 9.70 -6.90 -12.62
C ARG A 393 9.99 -6.07 -11.37
N GLY A 394 10.47 -6.74 -10.31
CA GLY A 394 10.73 -6.10 -9.02
C GLY A 394 9.48 -5.73 -8.21
N ASP A 395 8.28 -6.06 -8.67
CA ASP A 395 7.05 -5.75 -7.94
C ASP A 395 6.64 -6.88 -6.99
N HIS A 396 6.75 -6.60 -5.69
CA HIS A 396 6.40 -7.52 -4.61
C HIS A 396 4.96 -8.04 -4.68
N ARG A 397 4.01 -7.21 -5.13
CA ARG A 397 2.60 -7.61 -5.22
C ARG A 397 2.35 -8.60 -6.34
N VAL A 398 3.03 -8.43 -7.47
CA VAL A 398 2.99 -9.41 -8.57
C VAL A 398 3.58 -10.73 -8.09
N ALA A 399 4.78 -10.71 -7.48
CA ALA A 399 5.42 -11.92 -6.96
C ALA A 399 4.51 -12.71 -6.00
N MET A 400 3.90 -12.02 -5.01
CA MET A 400 3.01 -12.65 -4.03
C MET A 400 1.71 -13.16 -4.65
N SER A 401 1.14 -12.47 -5.65
CA SER A 401 -0.07 -12.91 -6.35
C SER A 401 0.16 -14.21 -7.13
N PHE A 402 1.28 -14.31 -7.84
CA PHE A 402 1.61 -15.54 -8.58
C PHE A 402 2.06 -16.69 -7.67
N ALA A 403 2.60 -16.40 -6.48
CA ALA A 403 2.82 -17.42 -5.46
C ALA A 403 1.50 -18.08 -5.04
N VAL A 404 0.42 -17.29 -4.88
CA VAL A 404 -0.94 -17.82 -4.62
C VAL A 404 -1.42 -18.70 -5.76
N LEU A 405 -1.25 -18.27 -7.01
CA LEU A 405 -1.61 -19.08 -8.18
C LEU A 405 -0.89 -20.45 -8.17
N GLY A 406 0.39 -20.46 -7.82
CA GLY A 406 1.20 -21.68 -7.76
C GLY A 406 0.70 -22.75 -6.79
N LEU A 407 -0.08 -22.38 -5.75
CA LEU A 407 -0.67 -23.32 -4.81
C LEU A 407 -1.74 -24.25 -5.44
N SER A 408 -2.33 -23.84 -6.55
CA SER A 408 -3.35 -24.59 -7.28
C SER A 408 -2.93 -24.96 -8.70
N ARG A 409 -1.84 -24.39 -9.20
CA ARG A 409 -1.35 -24.59 -10.56
C ARG A 409 0.11 -25.06 -10.54
N PRO A 410 0.42 -26.23 -11.10
CA PRO A 410 1.79 -26.76 -11.13
C PRO A 410 2.70 -25.94 -12.05
N GLY A 411 4.01 -25.94 -11.75
CA GLY A 411 5.04 -25.38 -12.61
C GLY A 411 5.23 -23.86 -12.50
N ILE A 412 4.66 -23.22 -11.50
CA ILE A 412 4.89 -21.79 -11.22
C ILE A 412 6.19 -21.61 -10.42
N SER A 413 7.10 -20.80 -10.95
CA SER A 413 8.27 -20.30 -10.22
C SER A 413 8.35 -18.78 -10.33
N ILE A 414 8.91 -18.12 -9.33
CA ILE A 414 8.98 -16.66 -9.24
C ILE A 414 10.45 -16.23 -9.31
N ALA A 415 10.78 -15.40 -10.29
CA ALA A 415 12.10 -14.77 -10.38
C ALA A 415 12.23 -13.64 -9.36
N ASN A 416 13.45 -13.31 -8.96
CA ASN A 416 13.76 -12.23 -8.02
C ASN A 416 12.82 -12.21 -6.78
N PRO A 417 12.74 -13.31 -6.03
CA PRO A 417 11.81 -13.41 -4.89
C PRO A 417 12.11 -12.42 -3.76
N ALA A 418 13.31 -11.84 -3.73
CA ALA A 418 13.70 -10.84 -2.74
C ALA A 418 12.88 -9.54 -2.83
N CYS A 419 12.21 -9.27 -3.96
CA CYS A 419 11.38 -8.07 -4.13
C CYS A 419 10.24 -7.94 -3.09
N VAL A 420 9.84 -9.04 -2.43
CA VAL A 420 8.82 -9.02 -1.37
C VAL A 420 9.28 -8.27 -0.12
N SER A 421 10.60 -8.07 0.08
CA SER A 421 11.17 -7.31 1.20
C SER A 421 10.65 -5.87 1.28
N LYS A 422 10.18 -5.35 0.15
CA LYS A 422 9.58 -4.01 0.07
C LYS A 422 8.40 -3.80 1.00
N SER A 423 7.60 -4.84 1.25
CA SER A 423 6.41 -4.72 2.10
C SER A 423 6.13 -5.94 2.98
N TYR A 424 6.75 -7.09 2.72
CA TYR A 424 6.56 -8.30 3.51
C TYR A 424 7.83 -9.18 3.49
N PRO A 425 8.87 -8.83 4.22
CA PRO A 425 10.15 -9.57 4.20
C PRO A 425 10.02 -11.07 4.57
N ALA A 426 9.04 -11.41 5.41
CA ALA A 426 8.79 -12.77 5.87
C ALA A 426 7.83 -13.59 4.99
N PHE A 427 7.35 -13.05 3.86
CA PHE A 427 6.28 -13.66 3.05
C PHE A 427 6.54 -15.12 2.69
N TRP A 428 7.73 -15.45 2.18
CA TRP A 428 8.06 -16.82 1.75
C TRP A 428 8.07 -17.80 2.91
N ARG A 429 8.61 -17.39 4.07
CA ARG A 429 8.62 -18.19 5.30
C ARG A 429 7.19 -18.47 5.78
N ASP A 430 6.37 -17.42 5.83
CA ASP A 430 5.01 -17.50 6.37
C ASP A 430 4.10 -18.29 5.41
N LEU A 431 4.28 -18.15 4.10
CA LEU A 431 3.59 -18.99 3.11
C LEU A 431 4.01 -20.44 3.21
N HIS A 432 5.31 -20.72 3.36
CA HIS A 432 5.82 -22.09 3.57
C HIS A 432 5.28 -22.69 4.87
N HIS A 433 5.32 -21.94 5.96
CA HIS A 433 4.81 -22.40 7.26
C HIS A 433 3.33 -22.77 7.21
N LEU A 434 2.52 -21.99 6.51
CA LEU A 434 1.09 -22.22 6.36
C LEU A 434 0.77 -23.39 5.43
N THR A 435 1.48 -23.51 4.30
CA THR A 435 1.11 -24.41 3.19
C THR A 435 2.06 -25.58 2.97
N GLY A 436 3.32 -25.48 3.39
CA GLY A 436 4.40 -26.40 3.04
C GLY A 436 4.84 -26.37 1.59
N CYS A 437 4.39 -25.42 0.79
CA CYS A 437 4.44 -25.44 -0.69
C CYS A 437 5.50 -24.53 -1.34
N VAL A 438 6.45 -24.00 -0.58
CA VAL A 438 7.52 -23.11 -1.09
C VAL A 438 8.86 -23.81 -1.01
N SER A 439 9.63 -23.85 -2.13
CA SER A 439 10.95 -24.48 -2.23
C SER A 439 12.00 -23.59 -2.94
#